data_cf51499d97d711591dbc3f15f282ea09
#
_entry.id   cf51499d97d711591dbc3f15f282ea09
#
_cell.length_a   1.000
_cell.length_b   1.000
_cell.length_c   1.000
_cell.angle_alpha   90.00
_cell.angle_beta   90.00
_cell.angle_gamma   90.00
#
_symmetry.space_group_name_H-M   'P 1'
#
loop_
_entity.id
_entity.type
_entity.pdbx_description
1 polymer ?
#
loop_
_entity_poly.entity_id
_entity_poly.type
_entity_poly.pdbx_seq_one_letter_code
_entity_poly.pdbx_strand_id
1 'polypeptide(L)'
;RTEGTATYNALLFIPGRAPYDYYTREYEKGLQLYASGVLIMDKCADLLPDHFSFVKGVVDSQDLSLNISREMLQQDGRLKLIRTSLAKKIKNELTAMKNNDREKYEEFFKNFGRQLKYGCYADYGMHADLLKDLLLFYSAREKKMVTLAEYVEKMAEDQKFIYYAAGDSADRLAKLPAAELVLDKGCDVLLLTEDVDEFCLQMLRRYGEKDAEKEFKNVSSGDLGLETEEEKKAAEEKTEANKPLFDAMKAALEGRVEAVRLSTRLKSHPVCLSSEGP
;
A
#
# COMPACT_ATOMS: atom_id res chain seq x y z
N ARG A 1 -16.30 -9.85 25.30
CA ARG A 1 -15.70 -10.95 26.09
C ARG A 1 -15.23 -12.05 25.16
N THR A 2 -14.05 -12.57 25.39
CA THR A 2 -13.49 -13.72 24.67
C THR A 2 -13.18 -14.80 25.69
N GLU A 3 -13.64 -15.99 25.41
CA GLU A 3 -13.39 -17.20 26.21
C GLU A 3 -12.65 -18.20 25.32
N GLY A 4 -11.62 -18.83 25.82
CA GLY A 4 -10.82 -19.81 25.10
C GLY A 4 -9.49 -20.06 25.80
N THR A 5 -8.41 -20.20 25.03
CA THR A 5 -7.04 -20.40 25.56
C THR A 5 -6.54 -19.21 26.37
N ALA A 6 -7.11 -18.02 26.17
CA ALA A 6 -6.95 -16.83 27.02
C ALA A 6 -8.32 -16.17 27.21
N THR A 7 -8.67 -15.87 28.45
CA THR A 7 -9.92 -15.18 28.82
C THR A 7 -9.65 -13.72 29.09
N TYR A 8 -10.32 -12.84 28.35
CA TYR A 8 -10.19 -11.40 28.55
C TYR A 8 -11.44 -10.62 28.12
N ASN A 9 -11.60 -9.45 28.68
CA ASN A 9 -12.52 -8.41 28.22
C ASN A 9 -11.73 -7.29 27.57
N ALA A 10 -12.22 -6.74 26.48
CA ALA A 10 -11.59 -5.60 25.84
C ALA A 10 -12.65 -4.60 25.36
N LEU A 11 -12.36 -3.32 25.52
CA LEU A 11 -13.07 -2.21 24.90
C LEU A 11 -12.05 -1.45 24.06
N LEU A 12 -12.20 -1.50 22.74
CA LEU A 12 -11.30 -0.87 21.79
C LEU A 12 -12.04 0.20 20.97
N PHE A 13 -11.35 1.26 20.63
CA PHE A 13 -11.88 2.30 19.74
C PHE A 13 -10.76 2.90 18.89
N ILE A 14 -11.14 3.51 17.77
CA ILE A 14 -10.26 4.25 16.88
C ILE A 14 -10.68 5.72 16.98
N PRO A 15 -9.75 6.65 17.29
CA PRO A 15 -10.05 8.08 17.29
C PRO A 15 -10.55 8.54 15.91
N GLY A 16 -11.53 9.43 15.85
CA GLY A 16 -12.04 9.98 14.59
C GLY A 16 -11.02 10.87 13.85
N ARG A 17 -9.98 11.34 14.57
CA ARG A 17 -8.86 12.09 14.00
C ARG A 17 -7.56 11.60 14.59
N ALA A 18 -6.50 11.59 13.76
CA ALA A 18 -5.17 11.29 14.24
C ALA A 18 -4.73 12.37 15.25
N PRO A 19 -4.17 11.99 16.42
CA PRO A 19 -3.50 12.92 17.31
C PRO A 19 -2.41 13.69 16.56
N TYR A 20 -2.14 14.94 16.96
CA TYR A 20 -1.15 15.79 16.29
C TYR A 20 0.27 15.20 16.29
N ASP A 21 0.59 14.40 17.28
CA ASP A 21 1.88 13.73 17.48
C ASP A 21 1.91 12.30 16.90
N TYR A 22 0.81 11.83 16.28
CA TYR A 22 0.67 10.42 15.88
C TYR A 22 1.81 9.90 15.00
N TYR A 23 2.30 10.70 14.08
CA TYR A 23 3.39 10.35 13.17
C TYR A 23 4.75 10.88 13.64
N THR A 24 4.89 11.25 14.91
CA THR A 24 6.15 11.68 15.50
C THR A 24 6.79 10.58 16.35
N ARG A 25 8.05 10.79 16.76
CA ARG A 25 8.75 9.84 17.61
C ARG A 25 8.26 9.85 19.07
N GLU A 26 7.59 10.91 19.47
CA GLU A 26 7.03 11.08 20.81
C GLU A 26 5.73 10.29 20.99
N TYR A 27 5.10 9.84 19.90
CA TYR A 27 3.86 9.09 20.00
C TYR A 27 4.08 7.72 20.65
N GLU A 28 3.38 7.48 21.73
CA GLU A 28 3.38 6.21 22.43
C GLU A 28 2.10 5.43 22.16
N LYS A 29 2.25 4.29 21.47
CA LYS A 29 1.16 3.34 21.30
C LYS A 29 0.93 2.55 22.59
N GLY A 30 -0.23 1.95 22.72
CA GLY A 30 -0.52 0.97 23.76
C GLY A 30 -1.95 1.04 24.26
N LEU A 31 -2.39 -0.09 24.78
CA LEU A 31 -3.67 -0.24 25.45
C LEU A 31 -3.46 -0.25 26.97
N GLN A 32 -4.43 0.22 27.73
CA GLN A 32 -4.41 -0.01 29.16
C GLN A 32 -4.61 -1.49 29.46
N LEU A 33 -3.69 -2.08 30.21
CA LEU A 33 -3.74 -3.48 30.62
C LEU A 33 -4.13 -3.59 32.09
N TYR A 34 -5.19 -4.34 32.32
CA TYR A 34 -5.68 -4.70 33.64
C TYR A 34 -5.53 -6.19 33.87
N ALA A 35 -5.29 -6.61 35.09
CA ALA A 35 -5.41 -7.97 35.55
C ALA A 35 -6.44 -8.02 36.68
N SER A 36 -7.54 -8.75 36.48
CA SER A 36 -8.65 -8.87 37.46
C SER A 36 -9.12 -7.49 37.96
N GLY A 37 -9.27 -6.52 37.10
CA GLY A 37 -9.73 -5.17 37.41
C GLY A 37 -8.67 -4.23 38.01
N VAL A 38 -7.42 -4.66 38.17
CA VAL A 38 -6.31 -3.83 38.66
C VAL A 38 -5.44 -3.38 37.50
N LEU A 39 -5.17 -2.08 37.39
CA LEU A 39 -4.29 -1.53 36.35
C LEU A 39 -2.86 -2.03 36.53
N ILE A 40 -2.34 -2.73 35.52
CA ILE A 40 -0.97 -3.22 35.48
C ILE A 40 -0.07 -2.28 34.67
N MET A 41 -0.58 -1.78 33.55
CA MET A 41 0.19 -0.90 32.66
C MET A 41 -0.75 0.04 31.90
N ASP A 42 -0.45 1.34 31.95
CA ASP A 42 -1.27 2.36 31.28
C ASP A 42 -1.10 2.35 29.76
N LYS A 43 0.09 2.01 29.24
CA LYS A 43 0.40 1.90 27.82
C LYS A 43 1.14 0.61 27.54
N CYS A 44 0.42 -0.49 27.43
CA CYS A 44 0.98 -1.78 27.04
C CYS A 44 1.14 -1.87 25.52
N ALA A 45 2.33 -1.52 25.02
CA ALA A 45 2.65 -1.53 23.61
C ALA A 45 2.62 -2.95 23.00
N ASP A 46 2.88 -3.96 23.81
CA ASP A 46 2.97 -5.36 23.39
C ASP A 46 1.62 -5.98 23.02
N LEU A 47 0.50 -5.33 23.36
CA LEU A 47 -0.86 -5.76 22.98
C LEU A 47 -1.24 -5.42 21.54
N LEU A 48 -0.50 -4.51 20.89
CA LEU A 48 -0.81 -4.06 19.53
C LEU A 48 0.40 -4.19 18.61
N PRO A 49 0.23 -4.74 17.40
CA PRO A 49 1.23 -4.59 16.36
C PRO A 49 1.33 -3.11 15.93
N ASP A 50 2.49 -2.71 15.37
CA ASP A 50 2.75 -1.31 15.02
C ASP A 50 1.76 -0.76 13.99
N HIS A 51 1.33 -1.58 13.04
CA HIS A 51 0.36 -1.18 12.02
C HIS A 51 -1.06 -0.90 12.57
N PHE A 52 -1.34 -1.26 13.82
CA PHE A 52 -2.58 -0.91 14.53
C PHE A 52 -2.35 0.03 15.72
N SER A 53 -1.25 0.77 15.74
CA SER A 53 -0.89 1.69 16.83
C SER A 53 -1.91 2.81 17.07
N PHE A 54 -2.81 3.07 16.15
CA PHE A 54 -3.91 4.03 16.28
C PHE A 54 -5.06 3.55 17.16
N VAL A 55 -5.12 2.26 17.50
CA VAL A 55 -6.17 1.71 18.36
C VAL A 55 -5.91 2.11 19.80
N LYS A 56 -6.95 2.56 20.48
CA LYS A 56 -6.98 2.90 21.90
C LYS A 56 -7.97 2.01 22.64
N GLY A 57 -7.85 1.96 23.93
CA GLY A 57 -8.80 1.21 24.77
C GLY A 57 -8.14 0.48 25.92
N VAL A 58 -8.90 -0.46 26.46
CA VAL A 58 -8.54 -1.22 27.65
C VAL A 58 -8.68 -2.72 27.40
N VAL A 59 -7.83 -3.49 28.04
CA VAL A 59 -7.89 -4.95 28.09
C VAL A 59 -7.79 -5.39 29.56
N ASP A 60 -8.72 -6.22 29.99
CA ASP A 60 -8.69 -6.84 31.33
C ASP A 60 -8.68 -8.34 31.18
N SER A 61 -7.68 -9.00 31.74
CA SER A 61 -7.55 -10.46 31.75
C SER A 61 -7.40 -11.01 33.15
N GLN A 62 -8.21 -12.00 33.45
CA GLN A 62 -8.13 -12.75 34.72
C GLN A 62 -6.99 -13.77 34.72
N ASP A 63 -6.43 -14.09 33.56
CA ASP A 63 -5.38 -15.08 33.41
C ASP A 63 -3.98 -14.50 33.67
N LEU A 64 -3.86 -13.18 33.79
CA LEU A 64 -2.60 -12.49 34.09
C LEU A 64 -2.37 -12.34 35.58
N SER A 65 -1.13 -12.51 36.02
CA SER A 65 -0.74 -12.32 37.41
C SER A 65 -0.66 -10.84 37.77
N LEU A 66 -1.14 -10.45 38.95
CA LEU A 66 -1.03 -9.09 39.48
C LEU A 66 0.43 -8.66 39.76
N ASN A 67 1.32 -9.62 40.00
CA ASN A 67 2.73 -9.38 40.32
C ASN A 67 3.67 -9.55 39.12
N ILE A 68 3.15 -9.40 37.90
CA ILE A 68 3.94 -9.58 36.69
C ILE A 68 4.80 -8.33 36.42
N SER A 69 6.11 -8.51 36.23
CA SER A 69 6.99 -7.43 35.79
C SER A 69 6.85 -7.18 34.28
N ARG A 70 7.31 -6.00 33.81
CA ARG A 70 7.26 -5.65 32.39
C ARG A 70 8.03 -6.65 31.52
N GLU A 71 9.18 -7.10 31.99
CA GLU A 71 10.01 -8.10 31.29
C GLU A 71 9.30 -9.47 31.20
N MET A 72 8.60 -9.86 32.26
CA MET A 72 7.82 -11.09 32.29
C MET A 72 6.61 -11.02 31.36
N LEU A 73 5.96 -9.85 31.25
CA LEU A 73 4.85 -9.62 30.32
C LEU A 73 5.27 -9.86 28.87
N GLN A 74 6.44 -9.39 28.46
CA GLN A 74 6.93 -9.56 27.08
C GLN A 74 7.15 -11.02 26.69
N GLN A 75 7.43 -11.88 27.67
CA GLN A 75 7.64 -13.32 27.47
C GLN A 75 6.35 -14.14 27.71
N ASP A 76 5.29 -13.53 28.22
CA ASP A 76 4.04 -14.22 28.56
C ASP A 76 3.33 -14.70 27.28
N GLY A 77 3.15 -16.01 27.17
CA GLY A 77 2.44 -16.64 26.06
C GLY A 77 0.97 -16.23 25.94
N ARG A 78 0.33 -15.89 27.06
CA ARG A 78 -1.09 -15.45 27.12
C ARG A 78 -1.22 -14.05 26.52
N LEU A 79 -0.26 -13.14 26.82
CA LEU A 79 -0.24 -11.82 26.23
C LEU A 79 -0.11 -11.88 24.69
N LYS A 80 0.72 -12.79 24.18
CA LYS A 80 0.87 -13.03 22.72
C LYS A 80 -0.42 -13.54 22.10
N LEU A 81 -1.15 -14.44 22.79
CA LEU A 81 -2.46 -14.92 22.34
C LEU A 81 -3.50 -13.81 22.30
N ILE A 82 -3.56 -12.97 23.34
CA ILE A 82 -4.43 -11.79 23.40
C ILE A 82 -4.10 -10.84 22.24
N ARG A 83 -2.84 -10.47 22.03
CA ARG A 83 -2.37 -9.64 20.91
C ARG A 83 -2.85 -10.17 19.56
N THR A 84 -2.65 -11.46 19.29
CA THR A 84 -3.06 -12.09 18.03
C THR A 84 -4.58 -12.04 17.85
N SER A 85 -5.34 -12.32 18.92
CA SER A 85 -6.79 -12.25 18.91
C SER A 85 -7.29 -10.81 18.66
N LEU A 86 -6.69 -9.82 19.32
CA LEU A 86 -7.01 -8.41 19.12
C LEU A 86 -6.72 -7.95 17.70
N ALA A 87 -5.54 -8.28 17.15
CA ALA A 87 -5.16 -7.93 15.79
C ALA A 87 -6.15 -8.49 14.76
N LYS A 88 -6.58 -9.74 14.94
CA LYS A 88 -7.61 -10.36 14.07
C LYS A 88 -8.95 -9.63 14.16
N LYS A 89 -9.39 -9.27 15.38
CA LYS A 89 -10.65 -8.53 15.59
C LYS A 89 -10.58 -7.14 14.98
N ILE A 90 -9.48 -6.40 15.16
CA ILE A 90 -9.27 -5.07 14.57
C ILE A 90 -9.33 -5.17 13.05
N LYS A 91 -8.64 -6.14 12.44
CA LYS A 91 -8.71 -6.36 10.99
C LYS A 91 -10.15 -6.61 10.52
N ASN A 92 -10.88 -7.47 11.21
CA ASN A 92 -12.27 -7.80 10.86
C ASN A 92 -13.19 -6.57 10.94
N GLU A 93 -13.05 -5.74 11.97
CA GLU A 93 -13.83 -4.51 12.12
C GLU A 93 -13.48 -3.47 11.03
N LEU A 94 -12.21 -3.32 10.69
CA LEU A 94 -11.79 -2.45 9.58
C LEU A 94 -12.33 -2.97 8.24
N THR A 95 -12.31 -4.28 8.03
CA THR A 95 -12.89 -4.91 6.83
C THR A 95 -14.40 -4.69 6.77
N ALA A 96 -15.10 -4.87 7.89
CA ALA A 96 -16.54 -4.62 7.98
C ALA A 96 -16.87 -3.15 7.72
N MET A 97 -16.10 -2.20 8.29
CA MET A 97 -16.27 -0.77 8.04
C MET A 97 -16.05 -0.45 6.56
N LYS A 98 -14.99 -0.98 5.95
CA LYS A 98 -14.68 -0.81 4.52
C LYS A 98 -15.83 -1.27 3.61
N ASN A 99 -16.45 -2.39 3.95
CA ASN A 99 -17.50 -2.99 3.14
C ASN A 99 -18.88 -2.39 3.36
N ASN A 100 -19.19 -1.96 4.59
CA ASN A 100 -20.54 -1.55 4.99
C ASN A 100 -20.70 -0.02 5.13
N ASP A 101 -19.60 0.72 5.32
CA ASP A 101 -19.58 2.17 5.50
C ASP A 101 -18.30 2.76 4.88
N ARG A 102 -18.29 2.80 3.56
CA ARG A 102 -17.12 3.20 2.77
C ARG A 102 -16.66 4.64 3.08
N GLU A 103 -17.57 5.56 3.26
CA GLU A 103 -17.25 6.96 3.55
C GLU A 103 -16.49 7.08 4.88
N LYS A 104 -16.99 6.41 5.91
CA LYS A 104 -16.33 6.34 7.21
C LYS A 104 -14.96 5.66 7.13
N TYR A 105 -14.83 4.62 6.30
CA TYR A 105 -13.56 3.96 6.09
C TYR A 105 -12.55 4.85 5.37
N GLU A 106 -12.97 5.63 4.39
CA GLU A 106 -12.10 6.59 3.69
C GLU A 106 -11.65 7.73 4.63
N GLU A 107 -12.52 8.21 5.52
CA GLU A 107 -12.13 9.17 6.56
C GLU A 107 -11.11 8.56 7.54
N PHE A 108 -11.34 7.33 7.99
CA PHE A 108 -10.37 6.57 8.77
C PHE A 108 -9.04 6.44 8.03
N PHE A 109 -9.08 6.03 6.76
CA PHE A 109 -7.88 5.80 5.95
C PHE A 109 -7.10 7.09 5.71
N LYS A 110 -7.77 8.22 5.55
CA LYS A 110 -7.14 9.55 5.45
C LYS A 110 -6.28 9.87 6.68
N ASN A 111 -6.70 9.43 7.87
CA ASN A 111 -5.99 9.67 9.12
C ASN A 111 -4.89 8.63 9.39
N PHE A 112 -5.12 7.37 9.08
CA PHE A 112 -4.30 6.24 9.54
C PHE A 112 -3.82 5.31 8.42
N GLY A 113 -4.23 5.55 7.17
CA GLY A 113 -3.86 4.70 6.02
C GLY A 113 -2.37 4.60 5.80
N ARG A 114 -1.64 5.71 6.04
CA ARG A 114 -0.17 5.75 5.99
C ARG A 114 0.45 4.71 6.94
N GLN A 115 -0.13 4.53 8.13
CA GLN A 115 0.35 3.54 9.09
C GLN A 115 0.11 2.10 8.62
N LEU A 116 -1.03 1.83 7.96
CA LEU A 116 -1.31 0.52 7.38
C LEU A 116 -0.33 0.22 6.23
N LYS A 117 -0.08 1.19 5.34
CA LYS A 117 0.90 1.08 4.26
C LYS A 117 2.31 0.85 4.79
N TYR A 118 2.71 1.61 5.82
CA TYR A 118 3.97 1.39 6.52
C TYR A 118 4.09 -0.03 7.07
N GLY A 119 3.02 -0.57 7.65
CA GLY A 119 2.97 -1.93 8.17
C GLY A 119 3.21 -3.02 7.13
N CYS A 120 3.01 -2.72 5.85
CA CYS A 120 3.28 -3.68 4.78
C CYS A 120 4.78 -3.93 4.54
N TYR A 121 5.65 -2.96 4.85
CA TYR A 121 7.08 -3.10 4.58
C TYR A 121 7.99 -3.03 5.82
N ALA A 122 7.48 -2.53 6.95
CA ALA A 122 8.28 -2.28 8.16
C ALA A 122 9.01 -3.52 8.72
N ASP A 123 8.49 -4.70 8.46
CA ASP A 123 9.03 -5.98 8.92
C ASP A 123 9.36 -6.93 7.76
N TYR A 124 9.92 -6.37 6.70
CA TYR A 124 10.25 -7.12 5.46
C TYR A 124 9.04 -7.79 4.82
N GLY A 125 7.84 -7.19 4.98
CA GLY A 125 6.63 -7.66 4.33
C GLY A 125 5.89 -8.79 5.05
N MET A 126 6.29 -9.16 6.27
CA MET A 126 5.61 -10.24 7.02
C MET A 126 4.12 -10.01 7.24
N HIS A 127 3.67 -8.76 7.34
CA HIS A 127 2.27 -8.41 7.50
C HIS A 127 1.60 -7.90 6.21
N ALA A 128 2.30 -7.91 5.09
CA ALA A 128 1.78 -7.40 3.82
C ALA A 128 0.48 -8.12 3.40
N ASP A 129 0.46 -9.44 3.43
CA ASP A 129 -0.74 -10.24 3.12
C ASP A 129 -1.91 -10.01 4.09
N LEU A 130 -1.60 -9.69 5.35
CA LEU A 130 -2.63 -9.35 6.32
C LEU A 130 -3.32 -8.03 5.99
N LEU A 131 -2.56 -7.06 5.47
CA LEU A 131 -2.98 -5.67 5.33
C LEU A 131 -3.42 -5.29 3.91
N LYS A 132 -2.99 -6.02 2.88
CA LYS A 132 -3.21 -5.66 1.46
C LYS A 132 -4.66 -5.33 1.11
N ASP A 133 -5.63 -6.04 1.69
CA ASP A 133 -7.05 -5.85 1.43
C ASP A 133 -7.68 -4.65 2.17
N LEU A 134 -6.92 -4.03 3.07
CA LEU A 134 -7.30 -2.81 3.80
C LEU A 134 -6.77 -1.54 3.13
N LEU A 135 -5.90 -1.67 2.13
CA LEU A 135 -5.24 -0.51 1.51
C LEU A 135 -6.13 0.16 0.49
N LEU A 136 -6.03 1.50 0.45
CA LEU A 136 -6.66 2.32 -0.57
C LEU A 136 -5.58 3.10 -1.34
N PHE A 137 -5.81 3.21 -2.66
CA PHE A 137 -4.99 4.00 -3.57
C PHE A 137 -5.89 4.84 -4.47
N TYR A 138 -5.41 5.98 -4.93
CA TYR A 138 -6.20 6.84 -5.80
C TYR A 138 -6.18 6.33 -7.23
N SER A 139 -7.37 6.08 -7.80
CA SER A 139 -7.55 5.67 -9.19
C SER A 139 -7.66 6.87 -10.11
N ALA A 140 -6.85 6.91 -11.16
CA ALA A 140 -6.91 7.96 -12.17
C ALA A 140 -8.24 7.93 -12.97
N ARG A 141 -8.75 6.72 -13.24
CA ARG A 141 -9.97 6.50 -14.00
C ARG A 141 -11.23 6.78 -13.19
N GLU A 142 -11.29 6.21 -11.99
CA GLU A 142 -12.45 6.36 -11.10
C GLU A 142 -12.49 7.72 -10.39
N LYS A 143 -11.35 8.44 -10.34
CA LYS A 143 -11.16 9.72 -9.63
C LYS A 143 -11.55 9.64 -8.15
N LYS A 144 -11.26 8.51 -7.53
CA LYS A 144 -11.53 8.24 -6.11
C LYS A 144 -10.55 7.21 -5.57
N MET A 145 -10.59 7.03 -4.25
CA MET A 145 -9.84 5.96 -3.59
C MET A 145 -10.48 4.60 -3.89
N VAL A 146 -9.65 3.62 -4.30
CA VAL A 146 -10.06 2.25 -4.59
C VAL A 146 -9.19 1.26 -3.84
N THR A 147 -9.72 0.08 -3.57
CA THR A 147 -8.93 -1.06 -3.09
C THR A 147 -8.22 -1.74 -4.26
N LEU A 148 -7.20 -2.55 -3.97
CA LEU A 148 -6.57 -3.38 -4.99
C LEU A 148 -7.56 -4.40 -5.59
N ALA A 149 -8.49 -4.91 -4.79
CA ALA A 149 -9.55 -5.81 -5.27
C ALA A 149 -10.47 -5.11 -6.28
N GLU A 150 -10.91 -3.88 -5.99
CA GLU A 150 -11.74 -3.07 -6.90
C GLU A 150 -11.02 -2.73 -8.21
N TYR A 151 -9.70 -2.54 -8.14
CA TYR A 151 -8.88 -2.36 -9.34
C TYR A 151 -8.86 -3.64 -10.19
N VAL A 152 -8.53 -4.78 -9.59
CA VAL A 152 -8.41 -6.07 -10.29
C VAL A 152 -9.75 -6.54 -10.87
N GLU A 153 -10.87 -6.32 -10.17
CA GLU A 153 -12.21 -6.64 -10.64
C GLU A 153 -12.56 -5.94 -11.95
N LYS A 154 -12.02 -4.75 -12.20
CA LYS A 154 -12.25 -3.95 -13.40
C LYS A 154 -11.20 -4.13 -14.49
N MET A 155 -10.21 -4.98 -14.27
CA MET A 155 -9.18 -5.27 -15.26
C MET A 155 -9.76 -6.06 -16.44
N ALA A 156 -9.26 -5.77 -17.64
CA ALA A 156 -9.53 -6.63 -18.80
C ALA A 156 -8.80 -7.99 -18.62
N GLU A 157 -9.36 -9.06 -19.20
CA GLU A 157 -8.81 -10.42 -19.06
C GLU A 157 -7.36 -10.53 -19.55
N ASP A 158 -7.01 -9.78 -20.58
CA ASP A 158 -5.69 -9.75 -21.21
C ASP A 158 -4.71 -8.76 -20.51
N GLN A 159 -5.18 -7.95 -19.56
CA GLN A 159 -4.33 -7.03 -18.82
C GLN A 159 -3.32 -7.78 -17.92
N LYS A 160 -2.04 -7.50 -18.13
CA LYS A 160 -0.94 -8.22 -17.46
C LYS A 160 -0.55 -7.63 -16.10
N PHE A 161 -0.66 -6.31 -15.95
CA PHE A 161 -0.12 -5.59 -14.81
C PHE A 161 -1.14 -4.68 -14.13
N ILE A 162 -0.93 -4.43 -12.84
CA ILE A 162 -1.56 -3.35 -12.10
C ILE A 162 -0.66 -2.12 -12.27
N TYR A 163 -1.12 -1.12 -13.02
CA TYR A 163 -0.32 0.06 -13.34
C TYR A 163 -0.39 1.10 -12.24
N TYR A 164 0.76 1.73 -11.95
CA TYR A 164 0.85 2.86 -11.05
C TYR A 164 1.81 3.93 -11.55
N ALA A 165 1.62 5.15 -11.09
CA ALA A 165 2.53 6.26 -11.23
C ALA A 165 2.81 6.86 -9.86
N ALA A 166 4.07 7.19 -9.54
CA ALA A 166 4.47 7.77 -8.27
C ALA A 166 5.05 9.18 -8.45
N GLY A 167 4.71 10.10 -7.55
CA GLY A 167 5.21 11.48 -7.54
C GLY A 167 4.37 12.41 -6.67
N ASP A 168 4.66 13.71 -6.72
CA ASP A 168 4.17 14.70 -5.76
C ASP A 168 2.69 15.08 -5.93
N SER A 169 2.08 14.82 -7.10
CA SER A 169 0.74 15.32 -7.40
C SER A 169 -0.04 14.38 -8.33
N ALA A 170 -1.22 13.97 -7.91
CA ALA A 170 -2.12 13.15 -8.71
C ALA A 170 -2.46 13.78 -10.06
N ASP A 171 -2.70 15.10 -10.10
CA ASP A 171 -3.02 15.82 -11.34
C ASP A 171 -1.85 15.82 -12.35
N ARG A 172 -0.62 15.87 -11.86
CA ARG A 172 0.57 15.77 -12.71
C ARG A 172 0.78 14.34 -13.20
N LEU A 173 0.63 13.37 -12.31
CA LEU A 173 0.78 11.95 -12.62
C LEU A 173 -0.22 11.49 -13.67
N ALA A 174 -1.47 11.92 -13.57
CA ALA A 174 -2.52 11.59 -14.54
C ALA A 174 -2.25 12.14 -15.96
N LYS A 175 -1.42 13.18 -16.06
CA LYS A 175 -1.02 13.83 -17.34
C LYS A 175 0.33 13.33 -17.88
N LEU A 176 0.96 12.39 -17.23
CA LEU A 176 2.16 11.77 -17.79
C LEU A 176 1.82 11.04 -19.08
N PRO A 177 2.62 11.20 -20.15
CA PRO A 177 2.34 10.55 -21.44
C PRO A 177 2.13 9.03 -21.32
N ALA A 178 2.90 8.39 -20.45
CA ALA A 178 2.78 6.96 -20.20
C ALA A 178 1.48 6.60 -19.43
N ALA A 179 1.03 7.45 -18.51
CA ALA A 179 -0.24 7.26 -17.82
C ALA A 179 -1.42 7.47 -18.78
N GLU A 180 -1.37 8.50 -19.63
CA GLU A 180 -2.37 8.75 -20.67
C GLU A 180 -2.50 7.56 -21.62
N LEU A 181 -1.38 6.96 -22.05
CA LEU A 181 -1.39 5.78 -22.90
C LEU A 181 -2.10 4.59 -22.23
N VAL A 182 -1.77 4.32 -20.97
CA VAL A 182 -2.38 3.23 -20.19
C VAL A 182 -3.89 3.43 -20.07
N LEU A 183 -4.32 4.66 -19.75
CA LEU A 183 -5.74 5.03 -19.65
C LEU A 183 -6.48 4.92 -20.99
N ASP A 184 -5.84 5.32 -22.09
CA ASP A 184 -6.40 5.20 -23.45
C ASP A 184 -6.56 3.75 -23.91
N LYS A 185 -5.66 2.87 -23.50
CA LYS A 185 -5.78 1.42 -23.75
C LYS A 185 -6.86 0.75 -22.87
N GLY A 186 -7.57 1.53 -22.07
CA GLY A 186 -8.69 1.04 -21.25
C GLY A 186 -8.27 0.53 -19.87
N CYS A 187 -6.99 0.58 -19.52
CA CYS A 187 -6.50 0.22 -18.19
C CYS A 187 -6.60 1.39 -17.24
N ASP A 188 -6.61 1.13 -15.94
CA ASP A 188 -6.54 2.16 -14.89
C ASP A 188 -5.10 2.34 -14.42
N VAL A 189 -4.82 3.47 -13.76
CA VAL A 189 -3.53 3.80 -13.15
C VAL A 189 -3.74 4.24 -11.72
N LEU A 190 -3.06 3.61 -10.78
CA LEU A 190 -3.01 4.06 -9.39
C LEU A 190 -2.03 5.23 -9.27
N LEU A 191 -2.48 6.35 -8.71
CA LEU A 191 -1.68 7.55 -8.53
C LEU A 191 -1.17 7.60 -7.09
N LEU A 192 0.12 7.39 -6.92
CA LEU A 192 0.81 7.29 -5.64
C LEU A 192 1.45 8.62 -5.29
N THR A 193 0.96 9.27 -4.25
CA THR A 193 1.42 10.61 -3.84
C THR A 193 2.09 10.65 -2.46
N GLU A 194 2.13 9.52 -1.77
CA GLU A 194 2.84 9.37 -0.51
C GLU A 194 4.08 8.50 -0.70
N ASP A 195 5.21 8.87 -0.09
CA ASP A 195 6.48 8.12 -0.20
C ASP A 195 6.33 6.64 0.19
N VAL A 196 5.45 6.36 1.16
CA VAL A 196 5.16 5.01 1.64
C VAL A 196 4.47 4.12 0.61
N ASP A 197 3.79 4.69 -0.37
CA ASP A 197 2.97 3.97 -1.34
C ASP A 197 3.79 3.02 -2.18
N GLU A 198 4.86 3.52 -2.77
CA GLU A 198 5.69 2.73 -3.67
C GLU A 198 6.42 1.61 -2.92
N PHE A 199 6.95 1.90 -1.72
CA PHE A 199 7.55 0.86 -0.86
C PHE A 199 6.55 -0.23 -0.48
N CYS A 200 5.30 0.15 -0.21
CA CYS A 200 4.24 -0.79 0.08
C CYS A 200 3.97 -1.73 -1.11
N LEU A 201 3.83 -1.18 -2.33
CA LEU A 201 3.59 -1.98 -3.53
C LEU A 201 4.79 -2.87 -3.89
N GLN A 202 6.02 -2.39 -3.69
CA GLN A 202 7.24 -3.19 -3.89
C GLN A 202 7.29 -4.39 -2.95
N MET A 203 6.83 -4.27 -1.71
CA MET A 203 6.73 -5.40 -0.78
C MET A 203 5.62 -6.37 -1.14
N LEU A 204 4.46 -5.87 -1.57
CA LEU A 204 3.36 -6.71 -2.03
C LEU A 204 3.71 -7.47 -3.31
N ARG A 205 4.48 -6.88 -4.22
CA ARG A 205 4.91 -7.42 -5.52
C ARG A 205 3.77 -7.77 -6.47
N ARG A 206 2.76 -8.46 -5.98
CA ARG A 206 1.62 -8.98 -6.74
C ARG A 206 0.33 -8.85 -5.95
N TYR A 207 -0.79 -8.79 -6.66
CA TYR A 207 -2.11 -8.84 -6.05
C TYR A 207 -3.10 -9.58 -6.96
N GLY A 208 -4.01 -10.33 -6.36
CA GLY A 208 -5.06 -11.08 -7.04
C GLY A 208 -5.34 -12.42 -6.35
N GLU A 209 -6.12 -13.25 -7.01
CA GLU A 209 -6.35 -14.62 -6.58
C GLU A 209 -5.10 -15.47 -6.83
N LYS A 210 -4.93 -16.50 -5.99
CA LYS A 210 -3.84 -17.46 -6.14
C LYS A 210 -3.87 -18.05 -7.55
N ASP A 211 -2.72 -18.07 -8.22
CA ASP A 211 -2.53 -18.49 -9.60
C ASP A 211 -3.00 -17.49 -10.70
N ALA A 212 -3.63 -16.36 -10.31
CA ALA A 212 -4.02 -15.26 -11.20
C ALA A 212 -3.50 -13.89 -10.73
N GLU A 213 -2.50 -13.88 -9.86
CA GLU A 213 -1.92 -12.65 -9.33
C GLU A 213 -1.28 -11.81 -10.44
N LYS A 214 -1.51 -10.50 -10.38
CA LYS A 214 -0.95 -9.51 -11.29
C LYS A 214 0.16 -8.73 -10.60
N GLU A 215 1.24 -8.49 -11.32
CA GLU A 215 2.38 -7.69 -10.85
C GLU A 215 2.07 -6.20 -10.93
N PHE A 216 2.66 -5.43 -10.01
CA PHE A 216 2.63 -3.97 -10.08
C PHE A 216 3.65 -3.46 -11.08
N LYS A 217 3.25 -2.48 -11.91
CA LYS A 217 4.10 -1.91 -12.96
C LYS A 217 4.06 -0.39 -12.92
N ASN A 218 5.22 0.24 -12.72
CA ASN A 218 5.34 1.69 -12.85
C ASN A 218 5.18 2.07 -14.32
N VAL A 219 4.31 3.03 -14.62
CA VAL A 219 4.09 3.51 -16.00
C VAL A 219 5.34 4.14 -16.62
N SER A 220 6.28 4.62 -15.80
CA SER A 220 7.57 5.16 -16.27
C SER A 220 8.57 4.08 -16.68
N SER A 221 8.30 2.79 -16.40
CA SER A 221 9.18 1.68 -16.76
C SER A 221 9.18 1.40 -18.27
N GLY A 222 10.25 0.72 -18.74
CA GLY A 222 10.52 0.52 -20.17
C GLY A 222 9.44 -0.22 -20.95
N ASP A 223 8.98 -1.39 -20.53
CA ASP A 223 7.94 -2.19 -21.20
C ASP A 223 6.67 -2.25 -20.36
N LEU A 224 5.59 -1.71 -20.89
CA LEU A 224 4.27 -1.72 -20.22
C LEU A 224 3.41 -2.94 -20.60
N GLY A 225 3.89 -3.78 -21.51
CA GLY A 225 3.13 -4.94 -21.96
C GLY A 225 1.82 -4.63 -22.70
N LEU A 226 1.67 -3.39 -23.19
CA LEU A 226 0.48 -2.90 -23.89
C LEU A 226 0.62 -2.91 -25.42
N GLU A 227 1.83 -3.16 -25.91
CA GLU A 227 2.15 -3.18 -27.33
C GLU A 227 1.96 -4.59 -27.89
N THR A 228 1.40 -4.67 -29.09
CA THR A 228 1.38 -5.91 -29.83
C THR A 228 2.76 -6.24 -30.39
N GLU A 229 3.02 -7.51 -30.71
CA GLU A 229 4.28 -7.91 -31.33
C GLU A 229 4.52 -7.22 -32.70
N GLU A 230 3.45 -6.87 -33.41
CA GLU A 230 3.52 -6.10 -34.65
C GLU A 230 3.93 -4.64 -34.42
N GLU A 231 3.35 -4.01 -33.38
CA GLU A 231 3.70 -2.64 -32.98
C GLU A 231 5.16 -2.56 -32.53
N LYS A 232 5.66 -3.55 -31.76
CA LYS A 232 7.05 -3.63 -31.32
C LYS A 232 8.00 -3.75 -32.51
N LYS A 233 7.75 -4.66 -33.45
CA LYS A 233 8.57 -4.83 -34.65
C LYS A 233 8.58 -3.57 -35.51
N ALA A 234 7.42 -2.96 -35.73
CA ALA A 234 7.34 -1.70 -36.49
C ALA A 234 8.10 -0.56 -35.83
N ALA A 235 8.13 -0.49 -34.49
CA ALA A 235 8.90 0.50 -33.75
C ALA A 235 10.41 0.23 -33.82
N GLU A 236 10.83 -1.02 -33.76
CA GLU A 236 12.23 -1.43 -33.91
C GLU A 236 12.76 -1.11 -35.31
N GLU A 237 12.03 -1.46 -36.38
CA GLU A 237 12.36 -1.14 -37.76
C GLU A 237 12.50 0.37 -38.01
N LYS A 238 11.56 1.17 -37.49
CA LYS A 238 11.62 2.62 -37.58
C LYS A 238 12.78 3.21 -36.77
N THR A 239 13.12 2.62 -35.61
CA THR A 239 14.23 3.05 -34.78
C THR A 239 15.56 2.80 -35.52
N GLU A 240 15.72 1.64 -36.15
CA GLU A 240 16.92 1.31 -36.91
C GLU A 240 17.05 2.21 -38.16
N ALA A 241 15.95 2.44 -38.89
CA ALA A 241 15.91 3.32 -40.04
C ALA A 241 16.32 4.78 -39.72
N ASN A 242 16.04 5.24 -38.50
CA ASN A 242 16.35 6.61 -38.04
C ASN A 242 17.55 6.67 -37.07
N LYS A 243 18.33 5.61 -36.98
CA LYS A 243 19.49 5.52 -36.07
C LYS A 243 20.45 6.71 -36.16
N PRO A 244 20.83 7.24 -37.36
CA PRO A 244 21.70 8.40 -37.42
C PRO A 244 21.12 9.66 -36.75
N LEU A 245 19.81 9.85 -36.83
CA LEU A 245 19.10 10.94 -36.18
C LEU A 245 19.12 10.76 -34.66
N PHE A 246 18.83 9.58 -34.16
CA PHE A 246 18.81 9.30 -32.72
C PHE A 246 20.22 9.37 -32.10
N ASP A 247 21.25 8.95 -32.83
CA ASP A 247 22.64 9.08 -32.42
C ASP A 247 23.06 10.57 -32.33
N ALA A 248 22.63 11.39 -33.27
CA ALA A 248 22.86 12.83 -33.23
C ALA A 248 22.12 13.52 -32.07
N MET A 249 20.87 13.10 -31.79
CA MET A 249 20.11 13.60 -30.65
C MET A 249 20.75 13.19 -29.33
N LYS A 250 21.22 11.94 -29.19
CA LYS A 250 21.97 11.48 -28.03
C LYS A 250 23.23 12.28 -27.80
N ALA A 251 24.01 12.52 -28.85
CA ALA A 251 25.24 13.34 -28.79
C ALA A 251 24.95 14.78 -28.35
N ALA A 252 23.86 15.39 -28.82
CA ALA A 252 23.43 16.72 -28.42
C ALA A 252 22.99 16.82 -26.95
N LEU A 253 22.61 15.71 -26.32
CA LEU A 253 22.23 15.63 -24.91
C LEU A 253 23.40 15.38 -23.95
N GLU A 254 24.65 15.37 -24.46
CA GLU A 254 25.89 15.39 -23.69
C GLU A 254 25.95 14.36 -22.55
N GLY A 255 25.50 13.13 -22.79
CA GLY A 255 25.54 12.04 -21.82
C GLY A 255 24.44 12.09 -20.73
N ARG A 256 23.46 12.98 -20.86
CA ARG A 256 22.31 13.05 -19.95
C ARG A 256 21.33 11.90 -20.13
N VAL A 257 21.41 11.17 -21.23
CA VAL A 257 20.58 10.02 -21.56
C VAL A 257 21.45 8.87 -22.07
N GLU A 258 21.05 7.65 -21.76
CA GLU A 258 21.76 6.45 -22.24
C GLU A 258 21.44 6.13 -23.69
N ALA A 259 20.20 6.33 -24.11
CA ALA A 259 19.76 6.09 -25.47
C ALA A 259 18.64 7.05 -25.89
N VAL A 260 18.48 7.24 -27.20
CA VAL A 260 17.33 7.89 -27.82
C VAL A 260 16.71 6.88 -28.78
N ARG A 261 15.39 6.72 -28.68
CA ARG A 261 14.64 5.75 -29.51
C ARG A 261 13.25 6.29 -29.86
N LEU A 262 12.64 5.71 -30.87
CA LEU A 262 11.24 5.98 -31.18
C LEU A 262 10.37 5.51 -30.01
N SER A 263 9.43 6.37 -29.59
CA SER A 263 8.44 6.00 -28.58
C SER A 263 7.09 5.71 -29.23
N THR A 264 6.52 4.57 -28.94
CA THR A 264 5.13 4.22 -29.28
C THR A 264 4.13 4.76 -28.25
N ARG A 265 4.65 5.38 -27.17
CA ARG A 265 3.87 5.82 -26.01
C ARG A 265 3.38 7.26 -26.08
N LEU A 266 3.88 8.03 -27.05
CA LEU A 266 3.58 9.45 -27.15
C LEU A 266 2.32 9.67 -27.96
N LYS A 267 1.36 10.39 -27.39
CA LYS A 267 0.11 10.78 -28.05
C LYS A 267 0.07 12.29 -28.31
N SER A 268 0.22 13.08 -27.27
CA SER A 268 0.14 14.54 -27.33
C SER A 268 1.50 15.23 -27.16
N HIS A 269 2.52 14.52 -26.70
CA HIS A 269 3.84 15.08 -26.40
C HIS A 269 4.87 14.65 -27.46
N PRO A 270 5.78 15.54 -27.89
CA PRO A 270 6.78 15.20 -28.89
C PRO A 270 7.90 14.29 -28.35
N VAL A 271 8.16 14.33 -27.05
CA VAL A 271 9.22 13.54 -26.37
C VAL A 271 8.80 13.20 -24.95
N CYS A 272 9.34 12.10 -24.43
CA CYS A 272 9.25 11.76 -23.01
C CYS A 272 10.56 11.13 -22.52
N LEU A 273 10.77 11.16 -21.21
CA LEU A 273 11.82 10.39 -20.56
C LEU A 273 11.24 9.05 -20.09
N SER A 274 11.98 7.99 -20.29
CA SER A 274 11.70 6.68 -19.69
C SER A 274 12.90 6.25 -18.85
N SER A 275 12.67 5.70 -17.66
CA SER A 275 13.70 5.05 -16.88
C SER A 275 13.62 3.55 -17.11
N GLU A 276 14.75 2.92 -17.41
CA GLU A 276 14.88 1.49 -17.25
C GLU A 276 15.22 1.29 -15.77
N GLY A 277 14.16 1.08 -14.94
CA GLY A 277 14.33 0.74 -13.55
C GLY A 277 14.89 -0.67 -13.38
N PRO A 278 15.50 -0.96 -12.21
CA PRO A 278 15.99 -2.30 -11.90
C PRO A 278 14.88 -3.32 -11.88
#